data_def5d45f52a924e9dba234670e5d394d
#
_entry.id   def5d45f52a924e9dba234670e5d394d
#
_cell.length_a   1.000
_cell.length_b   1.000
_cell.length_c   1.000
_cell.angle_alpha   90.00
_cell.angle_beta   90.00
_cell.angle_gamma   90.00
#
_symmetry.space_group_name_H-M   'P 1'
#
loop_
_entity.id
_entity.type
_entity.pdbx_description
1 polymer ?
#
loop_
_entity_poly.entity_id
_entity_poly.type
_entity_poly.pdbx_seq_one_letter_code
_entity_poly.pdbx_strand_id
1 'polypeptide(L)'
;MPALIQKSGYIKPGNGGGHYAEYIATREGVELIEAPHPFHDGGGYLEYMAERPRSHGLFSADGPANLEKTMEEINGHTGPVWTFVYSLKREDAHRLGYENSESWRRLLLAHQTELATAMKIPPSNFRWCAAFHDEKHHPHIHMMVWSTDPKQGYLTEKGIEKTRSQLSNEVFRDELLSLYQQKDLSYSQVRDAAMEAMGRLIRRMETGLCHSPVIETQMETLAGMLENYKGKKVYGYLRKPVKAQSRRPSWMNWPGSQKVAECYGQWNELRDELERYYKDAPREH
;
A
#
# COMPACT_ATOMS: atom_id res chain seq x y z
N MET A 1 -3.84 -7.36 -11.37
CA MET A 1 -2.93 -6.40 -10.74
C MET A 1 -3.09 -6.58 -9.25
N PRO A 2 -2.02 -6.85 -8.51
CA PRO A 2 -2.08 -6.90 -7.07
C PRO A 2 -2.33 -5.49 -6.52
N ALA A 3 -3.35 -5.33 -5.70
CA ALA A 3 -3.65 -4.05 -5.05
C ALA A 3 -4.54 -4.28 -3.82
N LEU A 4 -4.21 -3.61 -2.73
CA LEU A 4 -5.10 -3.46 -1.60
C LEU A 4 -6.04 -2.29 -1.88
N ILE A 5 -7.32 -2.59 -2.05
CA ILE A 5 -8.36 -1.59 -2.23
C ILE A 5 -8.79 -1.11 -0.85
N GLN A 6 -8.79 0.21 -0.65
CA GLN A 6 -9.32 0.84 0.56
C GLN A 6 -10.45 1.80 0.19
N LYS A 7 -11.61 1.62 0.81
CA LYS A 7 -12.68 2.61 0.83
C LYS A 7 -12.83 3.12 2.25
N SER A 8 -13.02 4.42 2.42
CA SER A 8 -13.20 5.04 3.73
C SER A 8 -14.46 5.89 3.76
N GLY A 9 -15.11 5.88 4.89
CA GLY A 9 -16.28 6.70 5.18
C GLY A 9 -16.29 7.10 6.65
N TYR A 10 -17.28 7.87 7.04
CA TYR A 10 -17.43 8.17 8.44
C TYR A 10 -18.92 8.32 8.80
N ILE A 11 -19.28 7.88 10.01
CA ILE A 11 -20.63 7.94 10.56
C ILE A 11 -20.67 9.12 11.53
N LYS A 12 -21.63 10.02 11.33
CA LYS A 12 -21.86 11.13 12.26
C LYS A 12 -22.48 10.62 13.56
N PRO A 13 -22.18 11.25 14.70
CA PRO A 13 -22.81 10.92 15.97
C PRO A 13 -24.34 10.90 15.84
N GLY A 14 -24.98 9.89 16.43
CA GLY A 14 -26.44 9.71 16.38
C GLY A 14 -27.01 9.09 15.09
N ASN A 15 -26.18 8.79 14.08
CA ASN A 15 -26.63 8.24 12.79
C ASN A 15 -26.53 6.70 12.69
N GLY A 16 -26.79 5.96 13.78
CA GLY A 16 -26.96 4.50 13.71
C GLY A 16 -25.66 3.71 13.55
N GLY A 17 -24.56 4.18 14.16
CA GLY A 17 -23.29 3.46 14.14
C GLY A 17 -23.37 2.04 14.69
N GLY A 18 -24.17 1.81 15.74
CA GLY A 18 -24.44 0.48 16.28
C GLY A 18 -25.16 -0.43 15.29
N HIS A 19 -26.15 0.06 14.56
CA HIS A 19 -26.83 -0.71 13.49
C HIS A 19 -25.88 -1.05 12.34
N TYR A 20 -24.90 -0.20 12.06
CA TYR A 20 -23.90 -0.54 11.06
C TYR A 20 -22.95 -1.64 11.59
N ALA A 21 -22.58 -1.63 12.86
CA ALA A 21 -21.82 -2.70 13.48
C ALA A 21 -22.58 -4.04 13.43
N GLU A 22 -23.87 -4.05 13.75
CA GLU A 22 -24.74 -5.21 13.62
C GLU A 22 -24.81 -5.71 12.18
N TYR A 23 -25.03 -4.82 11.22
CA TYR A 23 -25.09 -5.15 9.80
C TYR A 23 -23.82 -5.85 9.30
N ILE A 24 -22.65 -5.30 9.58
CA ILE A 24 -21.37 -5.91 9.12
C ILE A 24 -21.05 -7.22 9.84
N ALA A 25 -21.54 -7.40 11.05
CA ALA A 25 -21.30 -8.60 11.85
C ALA A 25 -22.21 -9.79 11.48
N THR A 26 -23.36 -9.54 10.86
CA THR A 26 -24.42 -10.56 10.65
C THR A 26 -24.87 -10.73 9.20
N ARG A 27 -24.39 -9.90 8.24
CA ARG A 27 -24.81 -10.00 6.85
C ARG A 27 -24.31 -11.29 6.20
N GLU A 28 -24.95 -11.70 5.11
CA GLU A 28 -24.53 -12.83 4.30
C GLU A 28 -23.07 -12.67 3.82
N GLY A 29 -22.32 -13.79 3.85
CA GLY A 29 -20.89 -13.81 3.49
C GLY A 29 -19.93 -13.47 4.63
N VAL A 30 -20.41 -13.11 5.81
CA VAL A 30 -19.54 -12.92 6.98
C VAL A 30 -19.01 -14.26 7.51
N GLU A 31 -17.70 -14.30 7.81
CA GLU A 31 -17.11 -15.43 8.53
C GLU A 31 -17.58 -15.40 9.98
N LEU A 32 -18.31 -16.43 10.39
CA LEU A 32 -18.78 -16.53 11.79
C LEU A 32 -17.63 -16.97 12.69
N ILE A 33 -17.38 -16.22 13.75
CA ILE A 33 -16.34 -16.52 14.73
C ILE A 33 -16.99 -17.23 15.90
N GLU A 34 -16.53 -18.46 16.19
CA GLU A 34 -16.98 -19.18 17.37
C GLU A 34 -16.33 -18.60 18.63
N ALA A 35 -17.15 -18.24 19.62
CA ALA A 35 -16.63 -17.89 20.93
C ALA A 35 -15.96 -19.13 21.57
N PRO A 36 -14.83 -18.98 22.29
CA PRO A 36 -14.18 -20.11 22.93
C PRO A 36 -15.17 -20.77 23.93
N HIS A 37 -15.29 -22.09 23.83
CA HIS A 37 -16.18 -22.91 24.67
C HIS A 37 -15.75 -22.86 26.14
N PRO A 38 -16.60 -22.41 27.04
CA PRO A 38 -16.29 -22.40 28.48
C PRO A 38 -16.48 -23.77 29.17
N PHE A 39 -17.00 -24.80 28.45
CA PHE A 39 -17.38 -26.08 29.07
C PHE A 39 -16.73 -27.29 28.40
N HIS A 40 -16.27 -28.21 29.26
CA HIS A 40 -15.63 -29.47 28.83
C HIS A 40 -16.55 -30.70 28.96
N ASP A 41 -17.85 -30.55 29.27
CA ASP A 41 -18.79 -31.66 29.39
C ASP A 41 -19.99 -31.55 28.45
N GLY A 42 -20.59 -32.69 28.12
CA GLY A 42 -21.67 -32.81 27.13
C GLY A 42 -23.04 -32.27 27.55
N GLY A 43 -23.28 -31.99 28.85
CA GLY A 43 -24.54 -31.44 29.35
C GLY A 43 -24.61 -29.91 29.15
N GLY A 44 -23.53 -29.22 29.50
CA GLY A 44 -23.39 -27.77 29.26
C GLY A 44 -23.36 -27.38 27.79
N TYR A 45 -22.99 -28.31 26.90
CA TYR A 45 -23.01 -28.10 25.46
C TYR A 45 -24.42 -27.93 24.88
N LEU A 46 -25.37 -28.72 25.32
CA LEU A 46 -26.77 -28.63 24.87
C LEU A 46 -27.46 -27.36 25.38
N GLU A 47 -27.19 -26.96 26.60
CA GLU A 47 -27.71 -25.73 27.22
C GLU A 47 -27.08 -24.49 26.52
N TYR A 48 -25.78 -24.53 26.26
CA TYR A 48 -25.06 -23.52 25.47
C TYR A 48 -25.62 -23.40 24.05
N MET A 49 -25.93 -24.50 23.37
CA MET A 49 -26.54 -24.50 22.05
C MET A 49 -27.95 -23.90 22.02
N ALA A 50 -28.70 -24.04 23.09
CA ALA A 50 -30.06 -23.49 23.25
C ALA A 50 -30.05 -21.98 23.57
N GLU A 51 -29.06 -21.51 24.33
CA GLU A 51 -28.93 -20.13 24.77
C GLU A 51 -27.90 -19.30 23.93
N ARG A 52 -27.37 -19.90 22.89
CA ARG A 52 -26.27 -19.30 22.06
C ARG A 52 -26.59 -17.89 21.63
N PRO A 53 -25.81 -16.85 22.03
CA PRO A 53 -25.85 -15.56 21.38
C PRO A 53 -25.66 -15.77 19.90
N ARG A 54 -26.43 -15.10 19.04
CA ARG A 54 -26.32 -15.29 17.59
C ARG A 54 -24.86 -15.23 17.18
N SER A 55 -24.36 -16.29 16.51
CA SER A 55 -23.02 -16.30 15.94
C SER A 55 -22.86 -15.06 15.06
N HIS A 56 -21.83 -14.30 15.30
CA HIS A 56 -21.51 -13.11 14.49
C HIS A 56 -20.04 -13.09 14.13
N GLY A 57 -19.68 -12.37 13.07
CA GLY A 57 -18.32 -12.31 12.59
C GLY A 57 -17.51 -11.13 13.11
N LEU A 58 -17.94 -10.45 14.19
CA LEU A 58 -17.25 -9.28 14.70
C LEU A 58 -16.05 -9.67 15.56
N PHE A 59 -14.91 -9.08 15.28
CA PHE A 59 -13.66 -9.23 16.02
C PHE A 59 -12.98 -7.88 16.30
N SER A 60 -12.10 -7.87 17.29
CA SER A 60 -11.31 -6.70 17.70
C SER A 60 -9.83 -7.09 17.92
N ALA A 61 -9.06 -6.21 18.54
CA ALA A 61 -7.68 -6.49 18.93
C ALA A 61 -7.58 -7.74 19.83
N ASP A 62 -8.53 -7.92 20.72
CA ASP A 62 -8.53 -9.00 21.74
C ASP A 62 -9.13 -10.33 21.22
N GLY A 63 -9.55 -10.39 19.95
CA GLY A 63 -10.21 -11.55 19.36
C GLY A 63 -11.70 -11.31 19.09
N PRO A 64 -12.57 -12.33 19.27
CA PRO A 64 -14.03 -12.17 19.09
C PRO A 64 -14.57 -11.01 19.94
N ALA A 65 -15.30 -10.09 19.31
CA ALA A 65 -15.87 -8.94 20.01
C ALA A 65 -17.30 -9.24 20.48
N ASN A 66 -17.71 -8.63 21.59
CA ASN A 66 -19.10 -8.69 22.02
C ASN A 66 -19.92 -7.67 21.21
N LEU A 67 -20.83 -8.17 20.35
CA LEU A 67 -21.62 -7.33 19.44
C LEU A 67 -22.48 -6.31 20.18
N GLU A 68 -23.24 -6.74 21.19
CA GLU A 68 -24.17 -5.88 21.95
C GLU A 68 -23.39 -4.75 22.64
N LYS A 69 -22.30 -5.10 23.34
CA LYS A 69 -21.45 -4.12 24.00
C LYS A 69 -20.83 -3.14 23.02
N THR A 70 -20.38 -3.63 21.83
CA THR A 70 -19.81 -2.77 20.77
C THR A 70 -20.87 -1.81 20.22
N MET A 71 -22.09 -2.31 20.00
CA MET A 71 -23.22 -1.47 19.55
C MET A 71 -23.56 -0.39 20.58
N GLU A 72 -23.64 -0.73 21.86
CA GLU A 72 -23.89 0.23 22.95
C GLU A 72 -22.81 1.32 23.00
N GLU A 73 -21.53 0.90 22.94
CA GLU A 73 -20.39 1.83 22.97
C GLU A 73 -20.42 2.80 21.77
N ILE A 74 -20.67 2.31 20.57
CA ILE A 74 -20.73 3.14 19.35
C ILE A 74 -21.97 4.04 19.35
N ASN A 75 -23.14 3.56 19.80
CA ASN A 75 -24.36 4.37 19.90
C ASN A 75 -24.25 5.50 20.93
N GLY A 76 -23.53 5.24 22.03
CA GLY A 76 -23.23 6.25 23.04
C GLY A 76 -22.11 7.23 22.66
N HIS A 77 -21.37 6.93 21.58
CA HIS A 77 -20.24 7.74 21.17
C HIS A 77 -20.67 9.04 20.49
N THR A 78 -20.15 10.17 20.95
CA THR A 78 -20.48 11.51 20.44
C THR A 78 -19.43 12.09 19.48
N GLY A 79 -18.35 11.36 19.25
CA GLY A 79 -17.29 11.70 18.32
C GLY A 79 -17.42 11.00 16.94
N PRO A 80 -16.45 11.20 16.06
CA PRO A 80 -16.48 10.55 14.75
C PRO A 80 -16.20 9.04 14.85
N VAL A 81 -16.99 8.24 14.14
CA VAL A 81 -16.75 6.81 13.92
C VAL A 81 -16.37 6.62 12.44
N TRP A 82 -15.14 6.22 12.19
CA TRP A 82 -14.64 5.97 10.84
C TRP A 82 -14.94 4.55 10.39
N THR A 83 -15.26 4.41 9.11
CA THR A 83 -15.48 3.10 8.48
C THR A 83 -14.45 2.89 7.36
N PHE A 84 -13.90 1.69 7.30
CA PHE A 84 -13.00 1.27 6.23
C PHE A 84 -13.47 -0.04 5.64
N VAL A 85 -13.29 -0.20 4.35
CA VAL A 85 -13.36 -1.49 3.67
C VAL A 85 -12.00 -1.75 3.06
N TYR A 86 -11.34 -2.81 3.49
CA TYR A 86 -10.10 -3.28 2.89
C TYR A 86 -10.39 -4.57 2.13
N SER A 87 -10.04 -4.59 0.85
CA SER A 87 -10.34 -5.71 -0.03
C SER A 87 -9.12 -6.10 -0.86
N LEU A 88 -9.00 -7.40 -1.11
CA LEU A 88 -8.05 -7.99 -2.05
C LEU A 88 -8.82 -8.71 -3.16
N LYS A 89 -8.21 -8.91 -4.30
CA LYS A 89 -8.69 -9.89 -5.26
C LYS A 89 -8.58 -11.28 -4.67
N ARG A 90 -9.51 -12.18 -5.03
CA ARG A 90 -9.50 -13.57 -4.55
C ARG A 90 -8.16 -14.28 -4.74
N GLU A 91 -7.56 -14.10 -5.91
CA GLU A 91 -6.26 -14.70 -6.24
C GLU A 91 -5.14 -14.22 -5.30
N ASP A 92 -5.10 -12.90 -5.02
CA ASP A 92 -4.12 -12.30 -4.11
C ASP A 92 -4.40 -12.72 -2.66
N ALA A 93 -5.67 -12.72 -2.22
CA ALA A 93 -6.04 -13.16 -0.88
C ALA A 93 -5.64 -14.61 -0.62
N HIS A 94 -5.90 -15.52 -1.59
CA HIS A 94 -5.49 -16.91 -1.50
C HIS A 94 -3.97 -17.06 -1.42
N ARG A 95 -3.26 -16.44 -2.35
CA ARG A 95 -1.79 -16.51 -2.44
C ARG A 95 -1.08 -15.94 -1.21
N LEU A 96 -1.64 -14.88 -0.62
CA LEU A 96 -1.06 -14.16 0.52
C LEU A 96 -1.63 -14.60 1.88
N GLY A 97 -2.60 -15.53 1.88
CA GLY A 97 -3.18 -16.09 3.10
C GLY A 97 -4.19 -15.19 3.82
N TYR A 98 -4.85 -14.28 3.10
CA TYR A 98 -5.88 -13.37 3.64
C TYR A 98 -7.31 -13.86 3.36
N GLU A 99 -7.57 -15.15 3.53
CA GLU A 99 -8.88 -15.77 3.30
C GLU A 99 -9.69 -16.00 4.58
N ASN A 100 -9.27 -15.47 5.71
CA ASN A 100 -9.94 -15.62 7.00
C ASN A 100 -9.76 -14.38 7.89
N SER A 101 -10.65 -14.25 8.87
CA SER A 101 -10.67 -13.13 9.82
C SER A 101 -9.38 -12.99 10.62
N GLU A 102 -8.75 -14.12 11.02
CA GLU A 102 -7.55 -14.09 11.86
C GLU A 102 -6.33 -13.50 11.15
N SER A 103 -6.16 -13.75 9.84
CA SER A 103 -5.09 -13.13 9.06
C SER A 103 -5.24 -11.61 8.97
N TRP A 104 -6.47 -11.14 8.76
CA TRP A 104 -6.78 -9.72 8.78
C TRP A 104 -6.63 -9.12 10.18
N ARG A 105 -7.07 -9.81 11.21
CA ARG A 105 -6.91 -9.36 12.61
C ARG A 105 -5.43 -9.15 12.94
N ARG A 106 -4.56 -10.10 12.58
CA ARG A 106 -3.11 -9.98 12.79
C ARG A 106 -2.52 -8.78 12.05
N LEU A 107 -2.92 -8.54 10.80
CA LEU A 107 -2.51 -7.37 10.03
C LEU A 107 -2.89 -6.07 10.73
N LEU A 108 -4.17 -5.94 11.12
CA LEU A 108 -4.67 -4.74 11.79
C LEU A 108 -4.02 -4.51 13.14
N LEU A 109 -3.82 -5.58 13.92
CA LEU A 109 -3.18 -5.52 15.23
C LEU A 109 -1.70 -5.08 15.11
N ALA A 110 -0.97 -5.61 14.14
CA ALA A 110 0.42 -5.24 13.89
C ALA A 110 0.58 -3.75 13.53
N HIS A 111 -0.42 -3.18 12.88
CA HIS A 111 -0.39 -1.79 12.40
C HIS A 111 -1.32 -0.83 13.16
N GLN A 112 -1.90 -1.26 14.28
CA GLN A 112 -2.86 -0.42 15.02
C GLN A 112 -2.26 0.91 15.52
N THR A 113 -0.99 0.94 15.87
CA THR A 113 -0.32 2.17 16.31
C THR A 113 -0.15 3.19 15.17
N GLU A 114 0.18 2.69 13.98
CA GLU A 114 0.29 3.52 12.78
C GLU A 114 -1.08 4.05 12.34
N LEU A 115 -2.12 3.20 12.38
CA LEU A 115 -3.50 3.58 12.11
C LEU A 115 -3.96 4.66 13.10
N ALA A 116 -3.75 4.44 14.39
CA ALA A 116 -4.06 5.41 15.45
C ALA A 116 -3.36 6.76 15.21
N THR A 117 -2.06 6.71 14.88
CA THR A 117 -1.26 7.91 14.60
C THR A 117 -1.79 8.68 13.38
N ALA A 118 -2.14 7.98 12.29
CA ALA A 118 -2.71 8.60 11.09
C ALA A 118 -4.03 9.30 11.37
N MET A 119 -4.83 8.74 12.30
CA MET A 119 -6.12 9.28 12.74
C MET A 119 -6.01 10.29 13.89
N LYS A 120 -4.80 10.59 14.34
CA LYS A 120 -4.55 11.49 15.49
C LYS A 120 -5.26 11.02 16.77
N ILE A 121 -5.29 9.73 16.99
CA ILE A 121 -5.80 9.11 18.21
C ILE A 121 -4.60 8.56 19.00
N PRO A 122 -4.44 8.88 20.28
CA PRO A 122 -3.46 8.21 21.14
C PRO A 122 -3.72 6.69 21.14
N PRO A 123 -2.68 5.84 21.08
CA PRO A 123 -2.87 4.37 21.05
C PRO A 123 -3.72 3.82 22.19
N SER A 124 -3.66 4.40 23.39
CA SER A 124 -4.49 4.02 24.53
C SER A 124 -5.98 4.23 24.31
N ASN A 125 -6.35 5.23 23.49
CA ASN A 125 -7.72 5.62 23.22
C ASN A 125 -8.26 5.01 21.92
N PHE A 126 -7.40 4.36 21.14
CA PHE A 126 -7.75 3.77 19.86
C PHE A 126 -8.61 2.52 20.06
N ARG A 127 -9.79 2.52 19.46
CA ARG A 127 -10.73 1.38 19.47
C ARG A 127 -11.09 1.03 18.04
N TRP A 128 -11.20 -0.25 17.78
CA TRP A 128 -11.65 -0.75 16.49
C TRP A 128 -12.33 -2.11 16.61
N CYS A 129 -13.23 -2.36 15.68
CA CYS A 129 -13.78 -3.68 15.42
C CYS A 129 -13.84 -3.91 13.91
N ALA A 130 -13.88 -5.16 13.49
CA ALA A 130 -13.96 -5.52 12.09
C ALA A 130 -14.73 -6.83 11.90
N ALA A 131 -15.23 -7.06 10.68
CA ALA A 131 -15.83 -8.32 10.26
C ALA A 131 -15.30 -8.71 8.89
N PHE A 132 -14.92 -9.96 8.71
CA PHE A 132 -14.45 -10.51 7.44
C PHE A 132 -15.61 -11.07 6.64
N HIS A 133 -15.64 -10.74 5.35
CA HIS A 133 -16.65 -11.19 4.40
C HIS A 133 -15.98 -11.95 3.28
N ASP A 134 -16.30 -13.24 3.18
CA ASP A 134 -15.75 -14.14 2.16
C ASP A 134 -16.55 -14.05 0.86
N GLU A 135 -16.42 -12.90 0.20
CA GLU A 135 -17.06 -12.67 -1.11
C GLU A 135 -16.29 -13.36 -2.24
N LYS A 136 -17.02 -13.96 -3.18
CA LYS A 136 -16.46 -14.82 -4.24
C LYS A 136 -15.29 -14.21 -5.01
N HIS A 137 -15.36 -12.93 -5.35
CA HIS A 137 -14.35 -12.25 -6.16
C HIS A 137 -13.43 -11.34 -5.36
N HIS A 138 -13.93 -10.79 -4.27
CA HIS A 138 -13.24 -9.78 -3.48
C HIS A 138 -13.46 -10.00 -1.98
N PRO A 139 -12.74 -10.95 -1.36
CA PRO A 139 -12.74 -11.09 0.08
C PRO A 139 -12.29 -9.77 0.71
N HIS A 140 -12.99 -9.34 1.74
CA HIS A 140 -12.77 -8.03 2.33
C HIS A 140 -13.15 -7.99 3.79
N ILE A 141 -12.61 -7.00 4.49
CA ILE A 141 -13.06 -6.65 5.83
C ILE A 141 -13.76 -5.31 5.85
N HIS A 142 -14.82 -5.23 6.64
CA HIS A 142 -15.35 -3.97 7.14
C HIS A 142 -14.73 -3.69 8.50
N MET A 143 -14.15 -2.52 8.68
CA MET A 143 -13.54 -2.08 9.93
C MET A 143 -14.19 -0.79 10.38
N MET A 144 -14.50 -0.69 11.66
CA MET A 144 -14.92 0.54 12.31
C MET A 144 -13.87 0.99 13.30
N VAL A 145 -13.62 2.28 13.37
CA VAL A 145 -12.60 2.88 14.24
C VAL A 145 -13.14 4.12 14.93
N TRP A 146 -12.90 4.22 16.24
CA TRP A 146 -13.24 5.39 17.03
C TRP A 146 -12.21 5.61 18.15
N SER A 147 -12.30 6.76 18.82
CA SER A 147 -11.53 7.03 20.03
C SER A 147 -12.41 6.94 21.26
N THR A 148 -11.86 6.56 22.38
CA THR A 148 -12.56 6.69 23.69
C THR A 148 -12.78 8.15 24.08
N ASP A 149 -12.01 9.09 23.51
CA ASP A 149 -12.23 10.54 23.64
C ASP A 149 -12.93 11.06 22.35
N PRO A 150 -14.19 11.55 22.47
CA PRO A 150 -14.96 12.00 21.29
C PRO A 150 -14.37 13.24 20.59
N LYS A 151 -13.39 13.91 21.16
CA LYS A 151 -12.70 15.07 20.56
C LYS A 151 -11.54 14.66 19.65
N GLN A 152 -11.26 13.37 19.54
CA GLN A 152 -10.16 12.80 18.74
C GLN A 152 -10.71 12.12 17.49
N GLY A 153 -9.81 11.62 16.63
CA GLY A 153 -10.19 10.86 15.46
C GLY A 153 -10.35 11.70 14.19
N TYR A 154 -9.48 12.67 13.97
CA TYR A 154 -9.48 13.48 12.75
C TYR A 154 -8.58 12.86 11.68
N LEU A 155 -9.20 12.29 10.65
CA LEU A 155 -8.51 11.70 9.52
C LEU A 155 -8.56 12.65 8.31
N THR A 156 -7.41 12.85 7.68
CA THR A 156 -7.27 13.65 6.45
C THR A 156 -7.09 12.73 5.25
N GLU A 157 -7.27 13.26 4.02
CA GLU A 157 -6.99 12.51 2.78
C GLU A 157 -5.57 11.91 2.78
N LYS A 158 -4.57 12.70 3.19
CA LYS A 158 -3.19 12.21 3.36
C LYS A 158 -3.08 11.09 4.41
N GLY A 159 -3.88 11.14 5.46
CA GLY A 159 -3.97 10.08 6.47
C GLY A 159 -4.57 8.80 5.87
N ILE A 160 -5.61 8.92 5.05
CA ILE A 160 -6.24 7.81 4.32
C ILE A 160 -5.23 7.15 3.38
N GLU A 161 -4.50 7.94 2.57
CA GLU A 161 -3.46 7.44 1.68
C GLU A 161 -2.33 6.75 2.46
N LYS A 162 -1.93 7.32 3.60
CA LYS A 162 -0.89 6.76 4.46
C LYS A 162 -1.30 5.40 5.03
N THR A 163 -2.53 5.26 5.55
CA THR A 163 -3.03 3.97 6.08
C THR A 163 -3.08 2.91 4.99
N ARG A 164 -3.57 3.25 3.79
CA ARG A 164 -3.57 2.35 2.65
C ARG A 164 -2.16 1.90 2.28
N SER A 165 -1.23 2.83 2.11
CA SER A 165 0.17 2.53 1.78
C SER A 165 0.82 1.62 2.81
N GLN A 166 0.60 1.85 4.10
CA GLN A 166 1.18 1.04 5.16
C GLN A 166 0.68 -0.40 5.12
N LEU A 167 -0.65 -0.59 5.03
CA LEU A 167 -1.23 -1.93 4.94
C LEU A 167 -0.86 -2.63 3.62
N SER A 168 -0.83 -1.90 2.50
CA SER A 168 -0.40 -2.44 1.21
C SER A 168 1.06 -2.91 1.25
N ASN A 169 1.95 -2.13 1.85
CA ASN A 169 3.35 -2.50 2.03
C ASN A 169 3.54 -3.77 2.86
N GLU A 170 2.69 -3.98 3.85
CA GLU A 170 2.74 -5.19 4.66
C GLU A 170 2.18 -6.40 3.92
N VAL A 171 1.01 -6.26 3.31
CA VAL A 171 0.34 -7.34 2.55
C VAL A 171 1.22 -7.84 1.41
N PHE A 172 1.91 -6.93 0.70
CA PHE A 172 2.75 -7.24 -0.46
C PHE A 172 4.25 -7.11 -0.17
N ARG A 173 4.66 -7.24 1.10
CA ARG A 173 6.05 -6.99 1.56
C ARG A 173 7.10 -7.71 0.73
N ASP A 174 6.96 -9.02 0.56
CA ASP A 174 7.97 -9.84 -0.10
C ASP A 174 8.05 -9.56 -1.59
N GLU A 175 6.92 -9.31 -2.22
CA GLU A 175 6.86 -8.94 -3.64
C GLU A 175 7.47 -7.56 -3.88
N LEU A 176 7.09 -6.59 -3.06
CA LEU A 176 7.66 -5.24 -3.14
C LEU A 176 9.16 -5.25 -2.89
N LEU A 177 9.64 -6.02 -1.90
CA LEU A 177 11.07 -6.17 -1.65
C LEU A 177 11.81 -6.74 -2.86
N SER A 178 11.27 -7.81 -3.46
CA SER A 178 11.82 -8.40 -4.68
C SER A 178 11.86 -7.40 -5.84
N LEU A 179 10.77 -6.67 -6.06
CA LEU A 179 10.69 -5.65 -7.13
C LEU A 179 11.66 -4.49 -6.89
N TYR A 180 11.84 -4.04 -5.65
CA TYR A 180 12.82 -3.01 -5.33
C TYR A 180 14.25 -3.48 -5.60
N GLN A 181 14.59 -4.72 -5.22
CA GLN A 181 15.89 -5.31 -5.50
C GLN A 181 16.15 -5.44 -7.00
N GLN A 182 15.17 -5.92 -7.76
CA GLN A 182 15.27 -6.02 -9.23
C GLN A 182 15.43 -4.65 -9.88
N LYS A 183 14.69 -3.63 -9.42
CA LYS A 183 14.81 -2.25 -9.91
C LYS A 183 16.19 -1.67 -9.64
N ASP A 184 16.77 -1.90 -8.47
CA ASP A 184 18.09 -1.39 -8.12
C ASP A 184 19.18 -2.09 -8.94
N LEU A 185 19.05 -3.41 -9.17
CA LEU A 185 19.95 -4.16 -10.05
C LEU A 185 19.84 -3.65 -11.51
N SER A 186 18.63 -3.48 -12.00
CA SER A 186 18.38 -2.96 -13.36
C SER A 186 18.92 -1.54 -13.52
N TYR A 187 18.79 -0.67 -12.52
CA TYR A 187 19.40 0.66 -12.53
C TYR A 187 20.95 0.59 -12.64
N SER A 188 21.58 -0.34 -11.90
CA SER A 188 23.03 -0.58 -12.01
C SER A 188 23.42 -1.00 -13.42
N GLN A 189 22.65 -1.89 -14.05
CA GLN A 189 22.87 -2.33 -15.43
C GLN A 189 22.73 -1.19 -16.45
N VAL A 190 21.72 -0.31 -16.27
CA VAL A 190 21.59 0.91 -17.10
C VAL A 190 22.85 1.78 -17.00
N ARG A 191 23.31 2.02 -15.79
CA ARG A 191 24.48 2.85 -15.53
C ARG A 191 25.74 2.24 -16.18
N ASP A 192 25.97 0.94 -15.98
CA ASP A 192 27.16 0.27 -16.47
C ASP A 192 27.14 0.18 -18.02
N ALA A 193 25.99 -0.12 -18.62
CA ALA A 193 25.81 -0.07 -20.08
C ALA A 193 26.03 1.33 -20.65
N ALA A 194 25.57 2.39 -19.95
CA ALA A 194 25.79 3.77 -20.37
C ALA A 194 27.28 4.16 -20.29
N MET A 195 27.99 3.78 -19.23
CA MET A 195 29.42 4.02 -19.07
C MET A 195 30.24 3.32 -20.18
N GLU A 196 29.88 2.06 -20.46
CA GLU A 196 30.54 1.31 -21.53
C GLU A 196 30.28 1.91 -22.93
N ALA A 197 29.03 2.26 -23.23
CA ALA A 197 28.67 2.90 -24.50
C ALA A 197 29.39 4.24 -24.68
N MET A 198 29.43 5.07 -23.64
CA MET A 198 30.15 6.35 -23.65
C MET A 198 31.64 6.15 -23.86
N GLY A 199 32.26 5.20 -23.17
CA GLY A 199 33.67 4.88 -23.35
C GLY A 199 34.01 4.40 -24.77
N ARG A 200 33.10 3.61 -25.40
CA ARG A 200 33.26 3.22 -26.83
C ARG A 200 33.13 4.42 -27.74
N LEU A 201 32.18 5.30 -27.51
CA LEU A 201 31.98 6.51 -28.31
C LEU A 201 33.21 7.43 -28.27
N ILE A 202 33.73 7.72 -27.06
CA ILE A 202 34.92 8.55 -26.85
C ILE A 202 36.12 7.97 -27.62
N ARG A 203 36.42 6.69 -27.47
CA ARG A 203 37.51 6.02 -28.18
C ARG A 203 37.37 6.12 -29.71
N ARG A 204 36.16 6.01 -30.24
CA ARG A 204 35.90 6.14 -31.68
C ARG A 204 36.07 7.58 -32.17
N MET A 205 35.76 8.57 -31.37
CA MET A 205 36.00 9.98 -31.65
C MET A 205 37.51 10.28 -31.64
N GLU A 206 38.25 9.83 -30.64
CA GLU A 206 39.72 9.98 -30.52
C GLU A 206 40.46 9.35 -31.70
N THR A 207 39.97 8.22 -32.23
CA THR A 207 40.57 7.54 -33.39
C THR A 207 40.06 8.05 -34.73
N GLY A 208 39.21 9.07 -34.76
CA GLY A 208 38.63 9.61 -35.98
C GLY A 208 37.60 8.72 -36.69
N LEU A 209 37.21 7.58 -36.07
CA LEU A 209 36.25 6.63 -36.62
C LEU A 209 34.78 7.06 -36.44
N CYS A 210 34.55 8.13 -35.69
CA CYS A 210 33.24 8.73 -35.52
C CYS A 210 33.38 10.24 -35.44
N HIS A 211 32.77 10.92 -36.40
CA HIS A 211 32.74 12.39 -36.45
C HIS A 211 31.28 12.82 -36.38
N SER A 212 30.84 13.41 -35.26
CA SER A 212 29.49 13.94 -35.11
C SER A 212 29.53 15.28 -34.40
N PRO A 213 29.52 16.37 -35.16
CA PRO A 213 29.54 17.73 -34.61
C PRO A 213 28.43 17.99 -33.61
N VAL A 214 27.27 17.35 -33.78
CA VAL A 214 26.12 17.48 -32.87
C VAL A 214 26.44 16.85 -31.51
N ILE A 215 27.04 15.66 -31.48
CA ILE A 215 27.42 14.99 -30.22
C ILE A 215 28.53 15.77 -29.53
N GLU A 216 29.55 16.20 -30.27
CA GLU A 216 30.68 16.99 -29.75
C GLU A 216 30.19 18.27 -29.09
N THR A 217 29.37 19.08 -29.80
CA THR A 217 28.79 20.31 -29.24
C THR A 217 27.93 20.06 -27.98
N GLN A 218 27.17 18.96 -27.94
CA GLN A 218 26.38 18.64 -26.75
C GLN A 218 27.24 18.23 -25.57
N MET A 219 28.30 17.46 -25.81
CA MET A 219 29.23 17.04 -24.75
C MET A 219 30.01 18.24 -24.22
N GLU A 220 30.52 19.14 -25.08
CA GLU A 220 31.19 20.37 -24.67
C GLU A 220 30.27 21.28 -23.86
N THR A 221 29.01 21.46 -24.33
CA THR A 221 28.01 22.26 -23.60
C THR A 221 27.74 21.69 -22.23
N LEU A 222 27.53 20.38 -22.12
CA LEU A 222 27.29 19.73 -20.85
C LEU A 222 28.52 19.79 -19.92
N ALA A 223 29.72 19.57 -20.45
CA ALA A 223 30.97 19.68 -19.73
C ALA A 223 31.15 21.09 -19.15
N GLY A 224 30.98 22.13 -19.96
CA GLY A 224 31.06 23.50 -19.49
C GLY A 224 30.03 23.88 -18.44
N MET A 225 28.79 23.35 -18.54
CA MET A 225 27.76 23.52 -17.50
C MET A 225 28.15 22.82 -16.18
N LEU A 226 28.78 21.65 -16.25
CA LEU A 226 29.21 20.88 -15.08
C LEU A 226 30.48 21.44 -14.42
N GLU A 227 31.42 21.97 -15.23
CA GLU A 227 32.64 22.64 -14.71
C GLU A 227 32.29 23.85 -13.87
N ASN A 228 31.35 24.65 -14.34
CA ASN A 228 30.87 25.87 -13.66
C ASN A 228 29.87 25.59 -12.53
N TYR A 229 29.48 24.33 -12.33
CA TYR A 229 28.50 23.96 -11.31
C TYR A 229 29.15 23.76 -9.95
N LYS A 230 28.84 24.65 -8.97
CA LYS A 230 29.41 24.65 -7.63
C LYS A 230 28.74 23.64 -6.64
N GLY A 231 27.68 22.94 -7.05
CA GLY A 231 26.96 21.96 -6.24
C GLY A 231 27.44 20.52 -6.42
N LYS A 232 26.74 19.57 -5.78
CA LYS A 232 26.98 18.13 -5.96
C LYS A 232 26.65 17.74 -7.41
N LYS A 233 27.65 17.22 -8.16
CA LYS A 233 27.50 16.79 -9.57
C LYS A 233 26.81 15.43 -9.71
N VAL A 234 25.76 15.20 -8.91
CA VAL A 234 24.87 14.03 -8.97
C VAL A 234 23.55 14.47 -9.57
N TYR A 235 23.00 13.71 -10.52
CA TYR A 235 21.82 14.08 -11.31
C TYR A 235 20.66 14.63 -10.47
N GLY A 236 20.37 14.00 -9.30
CA GLY A 236 19.31 14.45 -8.40
C GLY A 236 19.44 15.91 -7.94
N TYR A 237 20.66 16.39 -7.78
CA TYR A 237 20.99 17.74 -7.28
C TYR A 237 21.24 18.77 -8.39
N LEU A 238 21.30 18.36 -9.66
CA LEU A 238 21.51 19.26 -10.78
C LEU A 238 20.32 20.22 -10.96
N ARG A 239 20.60 21.46 -11.37
CA ARG A 239 19.56 22.45 -11.72
C ARG A 239 18.82 22.07 -13.00
N LYS A 240 17.58 22.55 -13.14
CA LYS A 240 16.72 22.24 -14.31
C LYS A 240 17.38 22.38 -15.67
N PRO A 241 18.17 23.45 -15.98
CA PRO A 241 18.82 23.57 -17.28
C PRO A 241 19.82 22.43 -17.56
N VAL A 242 20.64 22.05 -16.58
CA VAL A 242 21.62 20.97 -16.72
C VAL A 242 20.91 19.63 -16.90
N LYS A 243 19.84 19.40 -16.14
CA LYS A 243 18.98 18.22 -16.29
C LYS A 243 18.31 18.15 -17.68
N ALA A 244 17.89 19.28 -18.22
CA ALA A 244 17.28 19.33 -19.55
C ALA A 244 18.29 18.93 -20.63
N GLN A 245 19.52 19.42 -20.53
CA GLN A 245 20.59 19.10 -21.47
C GLN A 245 21.01 17.61 -21.40
N SER A 246 20.91 16.99 -20.22
CA SER A 246 21.26 15.57 -20.01
C SER A 246 20.11 14.59 -20.34
N ARG A 247 18.86 15.06 -20.49
CA ARG A 247 17.67 14.19 -20.63
C ARG A 247 17.53 13.46 -21.98
N ARG A 248 18.05 14.01 -23.04
CA ARG A 248 18.01 13.40 -24.38
C ARG A 248 19.33 13.69 -25.14
N PRO A 249 20.43 13.09 -24.70
CA PRO A 249 21.66 13.27 -25.43
C PRO A 249 21.56 12.59 -26.79
N SER A 250 22.02 13.24 -27.85
CA SER A 250 21.97 12.70 -29.21
C SER A 250 22.76 11.39 -29.37
N TRP A 251 23.70 11.10 -28.47
CA TRP A 251 24.41 9.81 -28.43
C TRP A 251 23.49 8.62 -28.12
N MET A 252 22.31 8.82 -27.50
CA MET A 252 21.32 7.76 -27.34
C MET A 252 20.75 7.20 -28.65
N ASN A 253 20.82 7.99 -29.72
CA ASN A 253 20.45 7.54 -31.07
C ASN A 253 21.61 6.90 -31.85
N TRP A 254 22.80 6.80 -31.24
CA TRP A 254 23.93 6.14 -31.84
C TRP A 254 23.74 4.60 -31.77
N PRO A 255 24.08 3.85 -32.86
CA PRO A 255 23.88 2.38 -32.87
C PRO A 255 24.56 1.62 -31.75
N GLY A 256 25.62 2.15 -31.14
CA GLY A 256 26.29 1.59 -29.96
C GLY A 256 25.56 1.77 -28.64
N SER A 257 24.45 2.51 -28.58
CA SER A 257 23.66 2.75 -27.39
C SER A 257 22.47 1.79 -27.21
N GLN A 258 22.27 0.87 -28.14
CA GLN A 258 21.11 -0.04 -28.14
C GLN A 258 20.96 -0.79 -26.80
N LYS A 259 22.04 -1.30 -26.22
CA LYS A 259 22.03 -1.98 -24.92
C LYS A 259 21.57 -1.05 -23.78
N VAL A 260 21.90 0.25 -23.85
CA VAL A 260 21.45 1.24 -22.86
C VAL A 260 19.92 1.42 -22.96
N ALA A 261 19.40 1.50 -24.18
CA ALA A 261 17.96 1.64 -24.41
C ALA A 261 17.18 0.41 -23.91
N GLU A 262 17.71 -0.80 -24.14
CA GLU A 262 17.13 -2.06 -23.66
C GLU A 262 17.09 -2.11 -22.10
N CYS A 263 18.23 -1.84 -21.46
CA CYS A 263 18.30 -1.80 -19.99
C CYS A 263 17.38 -0.72 -19.39
N TYR A 264 17.29 0.44 -20.04
CA TYR A 264 16.41 1.53 -19.61
C TYR A 264 14.93 1.17 -19.77
N GLY A 265 14.58 0.43 -20.82
CA GLY A 265 13.24 -0.13 -21.03
C GLY A 265 12.85 -1.06 -19.86
N GLN A 266 13.68 -2.02 -19.53
CA GLN A 266 13.47 -2.96 -18.42
C GLN A 266 13.33 -2.23 -17.05
N TRP A 267 14.17 -1.23 -16.80
CA TRP A 267 14.05 -0.42 -15.58
C TRP A 267 12.73 0.35 -15.49
N ASN A 268 12.25 0.90 -16.62
CA ASN A 268 10.96 1.58 -16.66
C ASN A 268 9.80 0.62 -16.42
N GLU A 269 9.83 -0.59 -16.97
CA GLU A 269 8.80 -1.63 -16.74
C GLU A 269 8.70 -1.97 -15.25
N LEU A 270 9.82 -2.20 -14.58
CA LEU A 270 9.86 -2.47 -13.13
C LEU A 270 9.35 -1.29 -12.30
N ARG A 271 9.66 -0.06 -12.72
CA ARG A 271 9.15 1.14 -12.07
C ARG A 271 7.64 1.26 -12.22
N ASP A 272 7.12 1.04 -13.42
CA ASP A 272 5.69 1.10 -13.71
C ASP A 272 4.93 -0.03 -12.98
N GLU A 273 5.55 -1.21 -12.83
CA GLU A 273 5.01 -2.29 -12.01
C GLU A 273 4.90 -1.90 -10.54
N LEU A 274 5.97 -1.34 -9.95
CA LEU A 274 5.94 -0.82 -8.57
C LEU A 274 4.85 0.22 -8.36
N GLU A 275 4.66 1.15 -9.31
CA GLU A 275 3.62 2.17 -9.21
C GLU A 275 2.21 1.56 -9.14
N ARG A 276 1.97 0.38 -9.71
CA ARG A 276 0.66 -0.28 -9.71
C ARG A 276 0.22 -0.76 -8.32
N TYR A 277 1.17 -1.07 -7.42
CA TYR A 277 0.85 -1.43 -6.03
C TYR A 277 0.28 -0.25 -5.22
N TYR A 278 0.56 0.99 -5.65
CA TYR A 278 0.17 2.20 -4.93
C TYR A 278 -0.96 2.99 -5.61
N LYS A 279 -1.26 2.71 -6.88
CA LYS A 279 -2.38 3.35 -7.58
C LYS A 279 -3.70 2.69 -7.19
N ASP A 280 -4.75 3.51 -7.03
CA ASP A 280 -6.11 3.01 -6.91
C ASP A 280 -6.46 2.15 -8.12
N ALA A 281 -7.12 1.00 -7.90
CA ALA A 281 -7.76 0.30 -9.00
C ALA A 281 -8.75 1.27 -9.68
N PRO A 282 -8.83 1.28 -11.04
CA PRO A 282 -9.80 2.10 -11.74
C PRO A 282 -11.18 1.86 -11.12
N ARG A 283 -11.90 2.93 -10.83
CA ARG A 283 -13.32 2.81 -10.42
C ARG A 283 -14.05 2.20 -11.61
N GLU A 284 -14.41 0.94 -11.50
CA GLU A 284 -15.40 0.36 -12.38
C GLU A 284 -16.72 1.08 -12.13
N HIS A 285 -17.18 1.81 -13.15
CA HIS A 285 -18.44 2.52 -13.16
C HIS A 285 -19.60 1.57 -13.40
#